data_6d7e5a81b7a2c34809fc3685a4742614
#
_entry.id   6d7e5a81b7a2c34809fc3685a4742614
#
_cell.length_a   1.000
_cell.length_b   1.000
_cell.length_c   1.000
_cell.angle_alpha   90.00
_cell.angle_beta   90.00
_cell.angle_gamma   90.00
#
_symmetry.space_group_name_H-M   'P 1'
#
loop_
_entity.id
_entity.type
_entity.pdbx_description
1 polymer ?
#
loop_
_entity_poly.entity_id
_entity_poly.type
_entity_poly.pdbx_seq_one_letter_code
_entity_poly.pdbx_strand_id
1 'polypeptide(L)'
;MATIDAELNETMRGPSIIIWLVAATLAVFIGWAAFAWIDEIVRADGEVVSSSRPQIIQNLEGGILSEMLVSQGDTVQPGQVLATLYATRFQTAVDDLQEQIDALEVRRLRLEAEVAGAFDFDVAADLAARQPEMVASEQALLNARQSDYVSRTQGARNVLAQAAKERELLENLLERKIVSLIEVTRARKAHGDAEIKYNEIVTQAELERAGQYSDTLKEIATLRQNLKVAQDQLERTIIKSPMRGVVNNLSITTIDGVVRPGEEIFQIIPLDEE
;
A
#
# COMPACT_ATOMS: atom_id res chain seq x y z
N MET A 1 -55.57 64.46 92.49
CA MET A 1 -55.12 64.22 91.11
C MET A 1 -53.67 64.72 91.04
N ALA A 2 -52.81 64.06 91.83
CA ALA A 2 -51.37 64.42 91.89
C ALA A 2 -50.63 63.22 92.60
N THR A 3 -50.32 62.11 91.93
CA THR A 3 -49.47 61.04 92.50
C THR A 3 -49.00 60.00 91.43
N ILE A 4 -48.84 60.42 90.23
CA ILE A 4 -48.36 59.44 89.17
C ILE A 4 -47.00 59.85 88.51
N ASP A 5 -46.54 61.12 88.76
CA ASP A 5 -45.32 61.60 88.06
C ASP A 5 -43.97 61.45 88.80
N ALA A 6 -43.99 60.70 89.97
CA ALA A 6 -42.79 60.57 90.78
C ALA A 6 -42.05 59.21 90.62
N GLU A 7 -42.64 58.19 89.99
CA GLU A 7 -42.04 56.84 89.91
C GLU A 7 -41.28 56.54 88.58
N LEU A 8 -41.34 57.42 87.59
CA LEU A 8 -40.66 57.20 86.30
C LEU A 8 -39.20 57.70 86.16
N ASN A 9 -38.69 58.34 87.20
CA ASN A 9 -37.38 58.99 87.16
C ASN A 9 -36.25 58.27 87.92
N GLU A 10 -36.53 57.10 88.56
CA GLU A 10 -35.53 56.34 89.34
C GLU A 10 -35.01 55.07 88.61
N THR A 11 -35.55 54.69 87.50
CA THR A 11 -35.12 53.43 86.81
C THR A 11 -34.09 53.59 85.67
N MET A 12 -33.56 54.81 85.48
CA MET A 12 -32.62 55.04 84.31
C MET A 12 -31.14 55.30 84.71
N ARG A 13 -30.74 54.89 85.94
CA ARG A 13 -29.34 55.05 86.38
C ARG A 13 -28.51 53.78 86.51
N GLY A 14 -29.05 52.60 86.11
CA GLY A 14 -28.36 51.31 86.19
C GLY A 14 -27.60 50.76 85.00
N PRO A 15 -27.76 51.19 83.73
CA PRO A 15 -27.14 50.46 82.60
C PRO A 15 -25.82 51.04 82.16
N SER A 16 -25.26 52.15 82.69
CA SER A 16 -24.06 52.77 82.06
C SER A 16 -22.77 51.94 82.14
N ILE A 17 -22.63 51.13 83.24
CA ILE A 17 -21.44 50.29 83.41
C ILE A 17 -21.49 49.09 82.45
N ILE A 18 -22.66 48.48 82.30
CA ILE A 18 -22.82 47.33 81.37
C ILE A 18 -22.61 47.77 79.92
N ILE A 19 -23.15 48.93 79.55
CA ILE A 19 -22.96 49.49 78.18
C ILE A 19 -21.48 49.78 77.91
N TRP A 20 -20.77 50.37 78.89
CA TRP A 20 -19.32 50.61 78.74
C TRP A 20 -18.51 49.33 78.68
N LEU A 21 -18.90 48.32 79.49
CA LEU A 21 -18.22 47.02 79.43
C LEU A 21 -18.43 46.31 78.10
N VAL A 22 -19.65 46.31 77.55
CA VAL A 22 -19.95 45.76 76.25
C VAL A 22 -19.19 46.56 75.11
N ALA A 23 -19.20 47.88 75.23
CA ALA A 23 -18.47 48.74 74.29
C ALA A 23 -16.96 48.48 74.34
N ALA A 24 -16.37 48.34 75.51
CA ALA A 24 -14.95 47.98 75.67
C ALA A 24 -14.62 46.60 75.14
N THR A 25 -15.47 45.59 75.42
CA THR A 25 -15.27 44.25 74.83
C THR A 25 -15.35 44.26 73.31
N LEU A 26 -16.31 45.00 72.76
CA LEU A 26 -16.46 45.14 71.29
C LEU A 26 -15.24 45.85 70.67
N ALA A 27 -14.74 46.88 71.32
CA ALA A 27 -13.55 47.61 70.89
C ALA A 27 -12.28 46.73 70.88
N VAL A 28 -12.14 45.93 71.98
CA VAL A 28 -11.04 44.94 72.05
C VAL A 28 -11.16 43.86 70.94
N PHE A 29 -12.40 43.37 70.75
CA PHE A 29 -12.65 42.40 69.67
C PHE A 29 -12.35 42.95 68.26
N ILE A 30 -12.80 44.18 68.00
CA ILE A 30 -12.51 44.85 66.73
C ILE A 30 -10.97 45.12 66.55
N GLY A 31 -10.33 45.54 67.64
CA GLY A 31 -8.87 45.72 67.62
C GLY A 31 -8.16 44.40 67.45
N TRP A 32 -8.55 43.32 68.06
CA TRP A 32 -7.97 42.02 67.82
C TRP A 32 -8.24 41.50 66.41
N ALA A 33 -9.44 41.67 65.87
CA ALA A 33 -9.81 41.25 64.52
C ALA A 33 -9.01 42.04 63.42
N ALA A 34 -8.69 43.30 63.72
CA ALA A 34 -7.89 44.14 62.79
C ALA A 34 -6.42 43.72 62.67
N PHE A 35 -5.89 43.02 63.72
CA PHE A 35 -4.51 42.51 63.74
C PHE A 35 -4.41 41.01 63.65
N ALA A 36 -5.55 40.30 63.59
CA ALA A 36 -5.59 38.85 63.48
C ALA A 36 -5.20 38.44 62.03
N TRP A 37 -4.07 37.81 61.92
CA TRP A 37 -3.65 37.18 60.65
C TRP A 37 -4.38 35.88 60.50
N ILE A 38 -5.15 35.71 59.41
CA ILE A 38 -5.83 34.49 59.08
C ILE A 38 -5.13 33.90 57.84
N ASP A 39 -4.54 32.75 58.00
CA ASP A 39 -3.96 32.03 56.85
C ASP A 39 -5.10 31.45 56.03
N GLU A 40 -5.29 31.95 54.83
CA GLU A 40 -6.20 31.36 53.82
C GLU A 40 -5.44 30.28 53.08
N ILE A 41 -5.78 29.03 53.39
CA ILE A 41 -5.21 27.87 52.69
C ILE A 41 -6.14 27.53 51.52
N VAL A 42 -5.71 27.88 50.29
CA VAL A 42 -6.36 27.40 49.07
C VAL A 42 -5.76 26.07 48.72
N ARG A 43 -6.57 25.02 48.74
CA ARG A 43 -6.21 23.70 48.19
C ARG A 43 -6.78 23.60 46.81
N ALA A 44 -5.93 23.37 45.86
CA ALA A 44 -6.27 23.03 44.46
C ALA A 44 -5.71 21.65 44.16
N ASP A 45 -6.53 20.80 43.58
CA ASP A 45 -6.08 19.56 43.00
C ASP A 45 -5.55 19.88 41.61
N GLY A 46 -4.32 19.48 41.30
CA GLY A 46 -3.66 19.69 40.04
C GLY A 46 -3.10 18.37 39.53
N GLU A 47 -3.28 18.10 38.22
CA GLU A 47 -2.66 16.99 37.52
C GLU A 47 -1.54 17.53 36.64
N VAL A 48 -0.36 16.88 36.68
CA VAL A 48 0.75 17.21 35.77
C VAL A 48 0.46 16.55 34.43
N VAL A 49 0.01 17.36 33.48
CA VAL A 49 -0.19 16.90 32.10
C VAL A 49 1.01 17.30 31.24
N SER A 50 1.43 16.41 30.33
CA SER A 50 2.46 16.75 29.35
C SER A 50 1.94 17.86 28.41
N SER A 51 2.79 18.81 28.07
CA SER A 51 2.50 19.83 27.06
C SER A 51 2.41 19.23 25.66
N SER A 52 3.08 18.11 25.45
CA SER A 52 3.11 17.39 24.16
C SER A 52 1.94 16.41 24.08
N ARG A 53 1.23 16.44 22.96
CA ARG A 53 0.12 15.50 22.71
C ARG A 53 0.68 14.11 22.43
N PRO A 54 0.15 13.05 23.08
CA PRO A 54 0.54 11.69 22.77
C PRO A 54 0.27 11.38 21.29
N GLN A 55 1.25 10.73 20.64
CA GLN A 55 1.09 10.19 19.29
C GLN A 55 0.59 8.74 19.39
N ILE A 56 -0.48 8.47 18.65
CA ILE A 56 -1.10 7.15 18.61
C ILE A 56 -0.50 6.38 17.44
N ILE A 57 0.05 5.20 17.72
CA ILE A 57 0.57 4.27 16.72
C ILE A 57 -0.49 3.20 16.46
N GLN A 58 -0.97 3.17 15.24
CA GLN A 58 -1.99 2.24 14.75
C GLN A 58 -1.42 1.39 13.62
N ASN A 59 -1.93 0.17 13.46
CA ASN A 59 -1.63 -0.66 12.30
C ASN A 59 -2.86 -0.73 11.39
N LEU A 60 -2.66 -0.41 10.09
CA LEU A 60 -3.74 -0.37 9.11
C LEU A 60 -4.26 -1.76 8.73
N GLU A 61 -3.35 -2.75 8.66
CA GLU A 61 -3.65 -4.08 8.14
C GLU A 61 -4.24 -5.00 9.22
N GLY A 62 -3.91 -4.76 10.50
CA GLY A 62 -4.19 -5.69 11.58
C GLY A 62 -3.37 -6.98 11.44
N GLY A 63 -3.65 -7.93 12.30
CA GLY A 63 -2.98 -9.23 12.30
C GLY A 63 -2.89 -9.85 13.69
N ILE A 64 -2.02 -10.83 13.84
CA ILE A 64 -1.72 -11.46 15.12
C ILE A 64 -0.36 -10.94 15.60
N LEU A 65 -0.28 -10.49 16.85
CA LEU A 65 0.96 -10.00 17.46
C LEU A 65 1.95 -11.16 17.64
N SER A 66 3.10 -11.08 16.98
CA SER A 66 4.15 -12.10 17.10
C SER A 66 5.10 -11.82 18.25
N GLU A 67 5.59 -10.57 18.32
CA GLU A 67 6.53 -10.16 19.37
C GLU A 67 6.27 -8.71 19.78
N MET A 68 6.52 -8.42 21.06
CA MET A 68 6.56 -7.08 21.63
C MET A 68 7.97 -6.81 22.11
N LEU A 69 8.61 -5.78 21.57
CA LEU A 69 10.03 -5.48 21.84
C LEU A 69 10.24 -4.31 22.80
N VAL A 70 9.14 -3.68 23.25
CA VAL A 70 9.17 -2.54 24.16
C VAL A 70 8.11 -2.70 25.25
N SER A 71 8.37 -2.08 26.40
CA SER A 71 7.48 -2.03 27.56
C SER A 71 7.00 -0.60 27.84
N GLN A 72 5.94 -0.46 28.59
CA GLN A 72 5.48 0.85 29.06
C GLN A 72 6.58 1.54 29.89
N GLY A 73 6.88 2.79 29.59
CA GLY A 73 7.95 3.57 30.19
C GLY A 73 9.27 3.56 29.42
N ASP A 74 9.42 2.69 28.42
CA ASP A 74 10.65 2.64 27.61
C ASP A 74 10.80 3.87 26.73
N THR A 75 12.04 4.35 26.62
CA THR A 75 12.38 5.41 25.67
C THR A 75 12.74 4.81 24.32
N VAL A 76 12.08 5.26 23.26
CA VAL A 76 12.26 4.77 21.90
C VAL A 76 12.82 5.83 20.98
N GLN A 77 13.54 5.39 19.93
CA GLN A 77 14.14 6.24 18.92
C GLN A 77 13.36 6.16 17.60
N PRO A 78 13.43 7.19 16.72
CA PRO A 78 12.85 7.10 15.39
C PRO A 78 13.34 5.87 14.62
N GLY A 79 12.41 5.12 14.02
CA GLY A 79 12.71 3.89 13.28
C GLY A 79 12.93 2.63 14.14
N GLN A 80 12.97 2.75 15.47
CA GLN A 80 13.08 1.61 16.37
C GLN A 80 11.84 0.71 16.25
N VAL A 81 12.05 -0.60 16.15
CA VAL A 81 10.96 -1.59 16.11
C VAL A 81 10.33 -1.70 17.50
N LEU A 82 9.03 -1.56 17.55
CA LEU A 82 8.22 -1.62 18.76
C LEU A 82 7.57 -3.00 18.94
N ALA A 83 7.01 -3.51 17.85
CA ALA A 83 6.38 -4.83 17.81
C ALA A 83 6.41 -5.38 16.38
N THR A 84 6.20 -6.69 16.27
CA THR A 84 6.06 -7.38 14.98
C THR A 84 4.75 -8.18 14.95
N LEU A 85 4.07 -8.17 13.81
CA LEU A 85 2.92 -9.02 13.53
C LEU A 85 3.38 -10.26 12.77
N TYR A 86 2.62 -11.35 12.81
CA TYR A 86 2.88 -12.52 11.97
C TYR A 86 2.83 -12.14 10.49
N ALA A 87 3.98 -12.23 9.85
CA ALA A 87 4.18 -11.80 8.46
C ALA A 87 3.77 -12.87 7.43
N THR A 88 3.56 -14.14 7.83
CA THR A 88 3.40 -15.28 6.92
C THR A 88 2.37 -15.04 5.82
N ARG A 89 1.19 -14.50 6.15
CA ARG A 89 0.13 -14.20 5.18
C ARG A 89 0.58 -13.19 4.13
N PHE A 90 1.25 -12.13 4.57
CA PHE A 90 1.72 -11.04 3.70
C PHE A 90 2.91 -11.48 2.86
N GLN A 91 3.82 -12.25 3.46
CA GLN A 91 4.97 -12.83 2.77
C GLN A 91 4.50 -13.78 1.64
N THR A 92 3.56 -14.68 1.92
CA THR A 92 3.01 -15.58 0.90
C THR A 92 2.36 -14.81 -0.26
N ALA A 93 1.68 -13.69 0.01
CA ALA A 93 1.10 -12.85 -1.05
C ALA A 93 2.18 -12.17 -1.91
N VAL A 94 3.29 -11.75 -1.31
CA VAL A 94 4.45 -11.19 -2.04
C VAL A 94 5.09 -12.28 -2.90
N ASP A 95 5.33 -13.47 -2.34
CA ASP A 95 5.97 -14.58 -3.03
C ASP A 95 5.13 -15.06 -4.21
N ASP A 96 3.80 -15.21 -4.04
CA ASP A 96 2.87 -15.60 -5.10
C ASP A 96 2.87 -14.59 -6.27
N LEU A 97 2.82 -13.29 -5.97
CA LEU A 97 2.90 -12.26 -7.01
C LEU A 97 4.26 -12.25 -7.71
N GLN A 98 5.35 -12.51 -6.99
CA GLN A 98 6.68 -12.60 -7.58
C GLN A 98 6.80 -13.81 -8.50
N GLU A 99 6.27 -14.97 -8.11
CA GLU A 99 6.24 -16.18 -8.96
C GLU A 99 5.44 -15.95 -10.23
N GLN A 100 4.29 -15.28 -10.15
CA GLN A 100 3.49 -14.92 -11.33
C GLN A 100 4.24 -13.96 -12.27
N ILE A 101 4.93 -12.95 -11.73
CA ILE A 101 5.75 -12.02 -12.52
C ILE A 101 6.90 -12.77 -13.18
N ASP A 102 7.61 -13.63 -12.46
CA ASP A 102 8.72 -14.42 -12.97
C ASP A 102 8.27 -15.31 -14.15
N ALA A 103 7.12 -15.97 -14.03
CA ALA A 103 6.55 -16.78 -15.12
C ALA A 103 6.21 -15.93 -16.36
N LEU A 104 5.62 -14.75 -16.16
CA LEU A 104 5.31 -13.83 -17.27
C LEU A 104 6.57 -13.20 -17.90
N GLU A 105 7.63 -12.98 -17.12
CA GLU A 105 8.91 -12.52 -17.67
C GLU A 105 9.56 -13.57 -18.59
N VAL A 106 9.50 -14.86 -18.22
CA VAL A 106 9.94 -15.94 -19.11
C VAL A 106 9.11 -15.94 -20.40
N ARG A 107 7.78 -15.82 -20.28
CA ARG A 107 6.88 -15.71 -21.44
C ARG A 107 7.19 -14.49 -22.31
N ARG A 108 7.49 -13.34 -21.71
CA ARG A 108 7.88 -12.13 -22.41
C ARG A 108 9.15 -12.34 -23.24
N LEU A 109 10.18 -12.97 -22.65
CA LEU A 109 11.44 -13.29 -23.34
C LEU A 109 11.20 -14.22 -24.52
N ARG A 110 10.37 -15.26 -24.37
CA ARG A 110 9.96 -16.10 -25.48
C ARG A 110 9.26 -15.32 -26.60
N LEU A 111 8.31 -14.46 -26.26
CA LEU A 111 7.58 -13.65 -27.26
C LEU A 111 8.51 -12.70 -28.01
N GLU A 112 9.48 -12.13 -27.30
CA GLU A 112 10.52 -11.26 -27.89
C GLU A 112 11.38 -12.03 -28.89
N ALA A 113 11.82 -13.26 -28.53
CA ALA A 113 12.54 -14.14 -29.43
C ALA A 113 11.68 -14.59 -30.64
N GLU A 114 10.39 -14.86 -30.41
CA GLU A 114 9.45 -15.23 -31.46
C GLU A 114 9.25 -14.10 -32.49
N VAL A 115 9.16 -12.84 -32.01
CA VAL A 115 9.09 -11.66 -32.89
C VAL A 115 10.39 -11.49 -33.67
N ALA A 116 11.54 -11.74 -33.05
CA ALA A 116 12.85 -11.69 -33.69
C ALA A 116 13.10 -12.87 -34.69
N GLY A 117 12.24 -13.87 -34.72
CA GLY A 117 12.40 -15.09 -35.51
C GLY A 117 13.47 -16.05 -34.99
N ALA A 118 13.86 -15.91 -33.75
CA ALA A 118 14.85 -16.77 -33.09
C ALA A 118 14.21 -18.11 -32.62
N PHE A 119 15.04 -19.15 -32.48
CA PHE A 119 14.65 -20.46 -31.98
C PHE A 119 15.09 -20.68 -30.52
N ASP A 120 15.71 -19.66 -29.92
CA ASP A 120 16.20 -19.70 -28.56
C ASP A 120 16.09 -18.30 -27.94
N PHE A 121 15.98 -18.25 -26.61
CA PHE A 121 15.96 -17.00 -25.85
C PHE A 121 16.82 -17.16 -24.58
N ASP A 122 17.51 -16.10 -24.23
CA ASP A 122 18.38 -16.07 -23.05
C ASP A 122 17.59 -15.66 -21.82
N VAL A 123 17.73 -16.44 -20.75
CA VAL A 123 17.09 -16.19 -19.45
C VAL A 123 18.17 -15.97 -18.41
N ALA A 124 18.05 -14.90 -17.63
CA ALA A 124 18.97 -14.62 -16.53
C ALA A 124 19.06 -15.84 -15.58
N ALA A 125 20.27 -16.18 -15.14
CA ALA A 125 20.54 -17.40 -14.40
C ALA A 125 19.71 -17.52 -13.11
N ASP A 126 19.44 -16.40 -12.45
CA ASP A 126 18.59 -16.33 -11.24
C ASP A 126 17.12 -16.65 -11.53
N LEU A 127 16.56 -16.13 -12.63
CA LEU A 127 15.21 -16.42 -13.09
C LEU A 127 15.07 -17.88 -13.56
N ALA A 128 16.05 -18.38 -14.30
CA ALA A 128 16.08 -19.77 -14.74
C ALA A 128 16.15 -20.76 -13.56
N ALA A 129 16.85 -20.40 -12.48
CA ALA A 129 16.92 -21.22 -11.27
C ALA A 129 15.58 -21.22 -10.48
N ARG A 130 14.83 -20.09 -10.49
CA ARG A 130 13.53 -20.04 -9.82
C ARG A 130 12.41 -20.71 -10.61
N GLN A 131 12.46 -20.66 -11.97
CA GLN A 131 11.40 -21.13 -12.85
C GLN A 131 11.88 -22.12 -13.93
N PRO A 132 12.58 -23.23 -13.57
CA PRO A 132 13.19 -24.12 -14.56
C PRO A 132 12.17 -24.81 -15.46
N GLU A 133 11.02 -25.23 -14.90
CA GLU A 133 9.95 -25.90 -15.65
C GLU A 133 9.27 -24.94 -16.63
N MET A 134 9.05 -23.71 -16.22
CA MET A 134 8.48 -22.67 -17.08
C MET A 134 9.41 -22.35 -18.26
N VAL A 135 10.72 -22.20 -18.02
CA VAL A 135 11.72 -21.97 -19.07
C VAL A 135 11.71 -23.11 -20.09
N ALA A 136 11.72 -24.37 -19.61
CA ALA A 136 11.68 -25.54 -20.49
C ALA A 136 10.38 -25.61 -21.31
N SER A 137 9.25 -25.30 -20.70
CA SER A 137 7.93 -25.28 -21.36
C SER A 137 7.86 -24.17 -22.44
N GLU A 138 8.27 -22.95 -22.10
CA GLU A 138 8.26 -21.82 -23.05
C GLU A 138 9.27 -22.02 -24.18
N GLN A 139 10.42 -22.66 -23.94
CA GLN A 139 11.38 -23.06 -24.99
C GLN A 139 10.77 -24.08 -25.95
N ALA A 140 10.08 -25.09 -25.43
CA ALA A 140 9.40 -26.08 -26.28
C ALA A 140 8.29 -25.42 -27.12
N LEU A 141 7.54 -24.50 -26.53
CA LEU A 141 6.49 -23.74 -27.22
C LEU A 141 7.06 -22.85 -28.31
N LEU A 142 8.18 -22.15 -28.06
CA LEU A 142 8.88 -21.35 -29.04
C LEU A 142 9.27 -22.19 -30.27
N ASN A 143 9.90 -23.32 -30.04
CA ASN A 143 10.34 -24.23 -31.10
C ASN A 143 9.16 -24.75 -31.95
N ALA A 144 8.05 -25.13 -31.29
CA ALA A 144 6.86 -25.61 -31.98
C ALA A 144 6.21 -24.50 -32.85
N ARG A 145 6.01 -23.31 -32.28
CA ARG A 145 5.41 -22.17 -32.98
C ARG A 145 6.29 -21.67 -34.14
N GLN A 146 7.60 -21.57 -33.93
CA GLN A 146 8.52 -21.14 -34.96
C GLN A 146 8.58 -22.14 -36.09
N SER A 147 8.60 -23.46 -35.80
CA SER A 147 8.56 -24.51 -36.81
C SER A 147 7.26 -24.49 -37.63
N ASP A 148 6.10 -24.30 -36.98
CA ASP A 148 4.81 -24.14 -37.66
C ASP A 148 4.81 -22.91 -38.59
N TYR A 149 5.25 -21.76 -38.08
CA TYR A 149 5.32 -20.51 -38.85
C TYR A 149 6.23 -20.68 -40.11
N VAL A 150 7.42 -21.23 -39.92
CA VAL A 150 8.35 -21.48 -41.04
C VAL A 150 7.74 -22.44 -42.04
N SER A 151 7.12 -23.54 -41.59
CA SER A 151 6.48 -24.51 -42.47
C SER A 151 5.35 -23.92 -43.30
N ARG A 152 4.45 -23.17 -42.65
CA ARG A 152 3.28 -22.52 -43.30
C ARG A 152 3.70 -21.44 -44.26
N THR A 153 4.63 -20.59 -43.88
CA THR A 153 5.14 -19.52 -44.74
C THR A 153 5.91 -20.07 -45.90
N GLN A 154 6.76 -21.10 -45.71
CA GLN A 154 7.50 -21.75 -46.79
C GLN A 154 6.55 -22.44 -47.77
N GLY A 155 5.50 -23.13 -47.28
CA GLY A 155 4.46 -23.74 -48.10
C GLY A 155 3.74 -22.73 -48.98
N ALA A 156 3.27 -21.62 -48.39
CA ALA A 156 2.62 -20.55 -49.14
C ALA A 156 3.55 -19.85 -50.11
N ARG A 157 4.83 -19.64 -49.76
CA ARG A 157 5.84 -19.06 -50.63
C ARG A 157 6.13 -19.94 -51.84
N ASN A 158 6.15 -21.28 -51.69
CA ASN A 158 6.31 -22.23 -52.78
C ASN A 158 5.15 -22.16 -53.78
N VAL A 159 3.90 -22.09 -53.28
CA VAL A 159 2.69 -21.94 -54.10
C VAL A 159 2.73 -20.60 -54.86
N LEU A 160 3.09 -19.51 -54.19
CA LEU A 160 3.26 -18.18 -54.81
C LEU A 160 4.32 -18.21 -55.94
N ALA A 161 5.47 -18.82 -55.66
CA ALA A 161 6.55 -18.93 -56.62
C ALA A 161 6.16 -19.76 -57.87
N GLN A 162 5.36 -20.84 -57.65
CA GLN A 162 4.83 -21.66 -58.74
C GLN A 162 3.83 -20.87 -59.59
N ALA A 163 2.88 -20.19 -58.97
CA ALA A 163 1.87 -19.36 -59.64
C ALA A 163 2.52 -18.20 -60.40
N ALA A 164 3.60 -17.61 -59.88
CA ALA A 164 4.38 -16.58 -60.55
C ALA A 164 5.05 -17.09 -61.86
N LYS A 165 5.66 -18.28 -61.78
CA LYS A 165 6.26 -18.93 -62.94
C LYS A 165 5.24 -19.28 -64.04
N GLU A 166 4.09 -19.81 -63.62
CA GLU A 166 2.99 -20.14 -64.55
C GLU A 166 2.44 -18.88 -65.21
N ARG A 167 2.22 -17.78 -64.47
CA ARG A 167 1.80 -16.49 -65.00
C ARG A 167 2.80 -15.97 -66.01
N GLU A 168 4.10 -15.94 -65.70
CA GLU A 168 5.17 -15.47 -66.56
C GLU A 168 5.23 -16.28 -67.86
N LEU A 169 5.14 -17.62 -67.78
CA LEU A 169 5.10 -18.50 -68.92
C LEU A 169 3.94 -18.21 -69.88
N LEU A 170 2.71 -18.09 -69.29
CA LEU A 170 1.52 -17.84 -70.09
C LEU A 170 1.51 -16.42 -70.68
N GLU A 171 2.06 -15.40 -70.00
CA GLU A 171 2.25 -14.05 -70.54
C GLU A 171 3.18 -14.06 -71.75
N ASN A 172 4.32 -14.78 -71.66
CA ASN A 172 5.25 -14.95 -72.78
C ASN A 172 4.59 -15.69 -73.96
N LEU A 173 3.74 -16.70 -73.73
CA LEU A 173 3.03 -17.43 -74.79
C LEU A 173 1.90 -16.58 -75.42
N LEU A 174 1.30 -15.68 -74.67
CA LEU A 174 0.29 -14.74 -75.17
C LEU A 174 0.91 -13.75 -76.15
N GLU A 175 2.10 -13.19 -75.85
CA GLU A 175 2.87 -12.34 -76.79
C GLU A 175 3.11 -13.02 -78.07
N ARG A 176 3.36 -14.35 -78.09
CA ARG A 176 3.53 -15.20 -79.22
C ARG A 176 2.24 -15.64 -79.89
N LYS A 177 1.07 -15.21 -79.39
CA LYS A 177 -0.29 -15.60 -79.82
C LYS A 177 -0.58 -17.09 -79.74
N ILE A 178 0.03 -17.83 -78.78
CA ILE A 178 -0.10 -19.29 -78.70
C ILE A 178 -1.27 -19.63 -77.70
N VAL A 179 -1.52 -18.81 -76.69
CA VAL A 179 -2.57 -19.00 -75.63
C VAL A 179 -3.59 -17.88 -75.73
N SER A 180 -4.76 -18.15 -75.06
CA SER A 180 -5.84 -17.16 -74.99
C SER A 180 -5.63 -16.18 -73.84
N LEU A 181 -6.19 -14.95 -73.98
CA LEU A 181 -6.21 -13.96 -72.90
C LEU A 181 -6.91 -14.47 -71.62
N ILE A 182 -7.90 -15.38 -71.79
CA ILE A 182 -8.62 -15.96 -70.66
C ILE A 182 -7.68 -16.81 -69.78
N GLU A 183 -6.76 -17.58 -70.38
CA GLU A 183 -5.78 -18.39 -69.66
C GLU A 183 -4.82 -17.53 -68.85
N VAL A 184 -4.29 -16.47 -69.48
CA VAL A 184 -3.41 -15.51 -68.80
C VAL A 184 -4.14 -14.80 -67.65
N THR A 185 -5.43 -14.43 -67.85
CA THR A 185 -6.22 -13.80 -66.79
C THR A 185 -6.47 -14.75 -65.58
N ARG A 186 -6.63 -16.05 -65.85
CA ARG A 186 -6.73 -17.06 -64.78
C ARG A 186 -5.40 -17.21 -64.02
N ALA A 187 -4.28 -17.23 -64.71
CA ALA A 187 -2.97 -17.34 -64.08
C ALA A 187 -2.62 -16.09 -63.25
N ARG A 188 -2.96 -14.91 -63.73
CA ARG A 188 -2.83 -13.66 -62.96
C ARG A 188 -3.65 -13.68 -61.70
N LYS A 189 -4.92 -14.16 -61.79
CA LYS A 189 -5.78 -14.32 -60.60
C LYS A 189 -5.19 -15.33 -59.63
N ALA A 190 -4.75 -16.50 -60.08
CA ALA A 190 -4.11 -17.52 -59.23
C ALA A 190 -2.85 -16.99 -58.53
N HIS A 191 -2.02 -16.20 -59.21
CA HIS A 191 -0.87 -15.53 -58.61
C HIS A 191 -1.31 -14.53 -57.50
N GLY A 192 -2.30 -13.67 -57.82
CA GLY A 192 -2.83 -12.70 -56.81
C GLY A 192 -3.43 -13.37 -55.60
N ASP A 193 -4.22 -14.48 -55.80
CA ASP A 193 -4.80 -15.24 -54.68
C ASP A 193 -3.69 -15.89 -53.82
N ALA A 194 -2.61 -16.43 -54.43
CA ALA A 194 -1.48 -16.98 -53.69
C ALA A 194 -0.67 -15.91 -52.95
N GLU A 195 -0.50 -14.71 -53.50
CA GLU A 195 0.16 -13.57 -52.88
C GLU A 195 -0.63 -13.09 -51.67
N ILE A 196 -1.95 -12.91 -51.81
CA ILE A 196 -2.84 -12.57 -50.71
C ILE A 196 -2.71 -13.61 -49.59
N LYS A 197 -2.71 -14.91 -49.92
CA LYS A 197 -2.63 -15.99 -48.92
C LYS A 197 -1.29 -16.00 -48.18
N TYR A 198 -0.19 -15.75 -48.87
CA TYR A 198 1.14 -15.61 -48.23
C TYR A 198 1.16 -14.44 -47.26
N ASN A 199 0.71 -13.26 -47.73
CA ASN A 199 0.67 -12.05 -46.91
C ASN A 199 -0.26 -12.19 -45.71
N GLU A 200 -1.42 -12.87 -45.87
CA GLU A 200 -2.36 -13.15 -44.77
C GLU A 200 -1.68 -13.97 -43.66
N ILE A 201 -0.93 -15.04 -44.01
CA ILE A 201 -0.22 -15.87 -43.03
C ILE A 201 0.82 -15.06 -42.26
N VAL A 202 1.59 -14.23 -42.92
CA VAL A 202 2.65 -13.39 -42.33
C VAL A 202 2.00 -12.36 -41.40
N THR A 203 1.07 -11.57 -41.94
CA THR A 203 0.44 -10.48 -41.17
C THR A 203 -0.35 -11.00 -39.96
N GLN A 204 -1.07 -12.12 -40.09
CA GLN A 204 -1.79 -12.72 -38.99
C GLN A 204 -0.85 -13.18 -37.86
N ALA A 205 0.28 -13.80 -38.21
CA ALA A 205 1.28 -14.22 -37.23
C ALA A 205 1.93 -13.01 -36.53
N GLU A 206 2.24 -11.95 -37.23
CA GLU A 206 2.80 -10.72 -36.69
C GLU A 206 1.82 -10.03 -35.72
N LEU A 207 0.54 -9.90 -36.11
CA LEU A 207 -0.49 -9.31 -35.27
C LEU A 207 -0.74 -10.14 -34.00
N GLU A 208 -0.78 -11.48 -34.11
CA GLU A 208 -0.96 -12.36 -32.96
C GLU A 208 0.20 -12.22 -31.97
N ARG A 209 1.45 -12.25 -32.46
CA ARG A 209 2.66 -12.09 -31.63
C ARG A 209 2.70 -10.72 -30.95
N ALA A 210 2.45 -9.65 -31.70
CA ALA A 210 2.43 -8.30 -31.16
C ALA A 210 1.32 -8.11 -30.11
N GLY A 211 0.14 -8.70 -30.35
CA GLY A 211 -0.96 -8.70 -29.40
C GLY A 211 -0.60 -9.41 -28.10
N GLN A 212 -0.10 -10.64 -28.19
CA GLN A 212 0.32 -11.42 -27.01
C GLN A 212 1.43 -10.73 -26.23
N TYR A 213 2.42 -10.14 -26.91
CA TYR A 213 3.50 -9.38 -26.29
C TYR A 213 2.96 -8.16 -25.52
N SER A 214 2.10 -7.37 -26.18
CA SER A 214 1.46 -6.21 -25.54
C SER A 214 0.65 -6.57 -24.31
N ASP A 215 -0.14 -7.66 -24.40
CA ASP A 215 -0.97 -8.09 -23.27
C ASP A 215 -0.11 -8.64 -22.13
N THR A 216 0.96 -9.39 -22.42
CA THR A 216 1.91 -9.83 -21.40
C THR A 216 2.58 -8.65 -20.69
N LEU A 217 2.97 -7.59 -21.41
CA LEU A 217 3.54 -6.39 -20.78
C LEU A 217 2.55 -5.68 -19.85
N LYS A 218 1.26 -5.57 -20.25
CA LYS A 218 0.22 -4.97 -19.39
C LYS A 218 0.00 -5.79 -18.12
N GLU A 219 -0.02 -7.11 -18.25
CA GLU A 219 -0.20 -8.03 -17.14
C GLU A 219 0.97 -7.92 -16.15
N ILE A 220 2.22 -7.93 -16.64
CA ILE A 220 3.41 -7.70 -15.81
C ILE A 220 3.32 -6.35 -15.08
N ALA A 221 2.93 -5.28 -15.78
CA ALA A 221 2.81 -3.95 -15.18
C ALA A 221 1.77 -3.94 -14.06
N THR A 222 0.63 -4.62 -14.25
CA THR A 222 -0.42 -4.73 -13.23
C THR A 222 0.07 -5.53 -12.02
N LEU A 223 0.70 -6.68 -12.25
CA LEU A 223 1.22 -7.51 -11.16
C LEU A 223 2.34 -6.82 -10.38
N ARG A 224 3.22 -6.06 -11.04
CA ARG A 224 4.25 -5.25 -10.38
C ARG A 224 3.64 -4.19 -9.46
N GLN A 225 2.53 -3.56 -9.89
CA GLN A 225 1.82 -2.63 -9.04
C GLN A 225 1.20 -3.31 -7.82
N ASN A 226 0.59 -4.49 -8.01
CA ASN A 226 0.05 -5.30 -6.92
C ASN A 226 1.14 -5.78 -5.97
N LEU A 227 2.29 -6.19 -6.50
CA LEU A 227 3.47 -6.60 -5.71
C LEU A 227 3.94 -5.46 -4.80
N LYS A 228 4.00 -4.24 -5.32
CA LYS A 228 4.36 -3.07 -4.51
C LYS A 228 3.40 -2.87 -3.34
N VAL A 229 2.09 -3.00 -3.57
CA VAL A 229 1.09 -2.91 -2.49
C VAL A 229 1.28 -4.03 -1.46
N ALA A 230 1.52 -5.26 -1.92
CA ALA A 230 1.76 -6.40 -1.01
C ALA A 230 3.05 -6.23 -0.20
N GLN A 231 4.11 -5.68 -0.81
CA GLN A 231 5.37 -5.35 -0.11
C GLN A 231 5.17 -4.27 0.94
N ASP A 232 4.43 -3.20 0.63
CA ASP A 232 4.08 -2.17 1.59
C ASP A 232 3.26 -2.74 2.77
N GLN A 233 2.35 -3.69 2.51
CA GLN A 233 1.60 -4.38 3.56
C GLN A 233 2.51 -5.25 4.44
N LEU A 234 3.45 -5.96 3.82
CA LEU A 234 4.45 -6.76 4.53
C LEU A 234 5.34 -5.87 5.41
N GLU A 235 5.82 -4.74 4.91
CA GLU A 235 6.62 -3.80 5.71
C GLU A 235 5.86 -3.28 6.92
N ARG A 236 4.55 -3.03 6.79
CA ARG A 236 3.70 -2.59 7.92
C ARG A 236 3.45 -3.66 8.98
N THR A 237 3.84 -4.91 8.75
CA THR A 237 3.85 -5.92 9.83
C THR A 237 4.91 -5.62 10.90
N ILE A 238 5.92 -4.82 10.58
CA ILE A 238 6.95 -4.35 11.50
C ILE A 238 6.55 -2.95 11.96
N ILE A 239 6.08 -2.85 13.19
CA ILE A 239 5.63 -1.59 13.78
C ILE A 239 6.81 -0.83 14.33
N LYS A 240 7.09 0.36 13.80
CA LYS A 240 8.23 1.19 14.16
C LYS A 240 7.78 2.51 14.78
N SER A 241 8.61 3.08 15.66
CA SER A 241 8.38 4.43 16.18
C SER A 241 8.68 5.48 15.11
N PRO A 242 7.75 6.43 14.85
CA PRO A 242 8.01 7.54 13.93
C PRO A 242 8.90 8.62 14.54
N MET A 243 9.06 8.66 15.87
CA MET A 243 9.74 9.72 16.60
C MET A 243 10.44 9.22 17.84
N ARG A 244 11.25 10.09 18.45
CA ARG A 244 11.80 9.87 19.78
C ARG A 244 10.75 10.18 20.84
N GLY A 245 10.54 9.27 21.78
CA GLY A 245 9.54 9.45 22.84
C GLY A 245 9.55 8.36 23.88
N VAL A 246 8.61 8.45 24.82
CA VAL A 246 8.38 7.44 25.85
C VAL A 246 7.08 6.71 25.54
N VAL A 247 7.09 5.40 25.61
CA VAL A 247 5.90 4.56 25.48
C VAL A 247 5.03 4.76 26.71
N ASN A 248 3.88 5.41 26.53
CA ASN A 248 2.96 5.75 27.62
C ASN A 248 1.93 4.65 27.89
N ASN A 249 1.37 4.08 26.83
CA ASN A 249 0.34 3.05 26.92
C ASN A 249 0.53 1.97 25.86
N LEU A 250 0.22 0.71 26.25
CA LEU A 250 0.13 -0.45 25.38
C LEU A 250 -1.30 -0.98 25.44
N SER A 251 -2.04 -0.83 24.35
CA SER A 251 -3.43 -1.31 24.27
C SER A 251 -3.50 -2.83 24.15
N ILE A 252 -2.45 -3.45 23.60
CA ILE A 252 -2.37 -4.89 23.40
C ILE A 252 -1.06 -5.38 24.03
N THR A 253 -1.19 -6.23 25.07
CA THR A 253 -0.02 -6.75 25.82
C THR A 253 0.14 -8.26 25.69
N THR A 254 -0.81 -8.94 25.04
CA THR A 254 -0.82 -10.40 24.94
C THR A 254 -0.20 -10.82 23.62
N ILE A 255 0.90 -11.60 23.66
CA ILE A 255 1.47 -12.28 22.51
C ILE A 255 0.40 -13.25 21.95
N ASP A 256 0.36 -13.43 20.63
CA ASP A 256 -0.71 -14.12 19.88
C ASP A 256 -2.09 -13.43 19.94
N GLY A 257 -2.16 -12.23 20.52
CA GLY A 257 -3.36 -11.40 20.50
C GLY A 257 -3.69 -10.88 19.09
N VAL A 258 -4.99 -10.76 18.79
CA VAL A 258 -5.47 -10.25 17.51
C VAL A 258 -5.56 -8.74 17.56
N VAL A 259 -4.82 -8.08 16.67
CA VAL A 259 -4.88 -6.63 16.40
C VAL A 259 -5.85 -6.41 15.25
N ARG A 260 -6.86 -5.57 15.44
CA ARG A 260 -7.81 -5.21 14.38
C ARG A 260 -7.23 -4.13 13.47
N PRO A 261 -7.64 -4.07 12.19
CA PRO A 261 -7.27 -2.96 11.32
C PRO A 261 -7.64 -1.60 11.93
N GLY A 262 -6.65 -0.68 11.99
CA GLY A 262 -6.83 0.65 12.57
C GLY A 262 -6.86 0.69 14.10
N GLU A 263 -6.63 -0.42 14.79
CA GLU A 263 -6.58 -0.46 16.24
C GLU A 263 -5.31 0.21 16.78
N GLU A 264 -5.47 0.96 17.88
CA GLU A 264 -4.37 1.57 18.60
C GLU A 264 -3.54 0.48 19.30
N ILE A 265 -2.23 0.51 19.06
CA ILE A 265 -1.30 -0.44 19.68
C ILE A 265 -0.44 0.25 20.73
N PHE A 266 0.11 1.43 20.39
CA PHE A 266 0.99 2.21 21.24
C PHE A 266 0.55 3.67 21.31
N GLN A 267 0.76 4.28 22.49
CA GLN A 267 0.81 5.73 22.64
C GLN A 267 2.24 6.13 23.00
N ILE A 268 2.79 7.07 22.26
CA ILE A 268 4.14 7.61 22.50
C ILE A 268 4.02 9.09 22.84
N ILE A 269 4.61 9.49 23.97
CA ILE A 269 4.77 10.89 24.35
C ILE A 269 6.10 11.37 23.79
N PRO A 270 6.11 12.38 22.88
CA PRO A 270 7.35 12.96 22.36
C PRO A 270 8.23 13.51 23.49
N LEU A 271 9.54 13.28 23.40
CA LEU A 271 10.53 13.85 24.31
C LEU A 271 11.15 15.14 23.77
N ASP A 272 11.07 15.35 22.46
CA ASP A 272 11.60 16.54 21.81
C ASP A 272 10.40 17.48 21.52
N GLU A 273 10.42 18.68 22.11
CA GLU A 273 9.54 19.77 21.69
C GLU A 273 10.07 20.36 20.39
N GLU A 274 9.23 20.41 19.33
CA GLU A 274 9.47 21.31 18.23
C GLU A 274 9.05 22.72 18.62
#